data_843acc94499ebfad31d1001e6128aadc
#
_entry.id   843acc94499ebfad31d1001e6128aadc
#
_cell.length_a   1.000
_cell.length_b   1.000
_cell.length_c   1.000
_cell.angle_alpha   90.00
_cell.angle_beta   90.00
_cell.angle_gamma   90.00
#
_symmetry.space_group_name_H-M   'P 1'
#
loop_
_entity.id
_entity.type
_entity.pdbx_description
1 polymer ?
#
loop_
_entity_poly.entity_id
_entity_poly.type
_entity_poly.pdbx_seq_one_letter_code
_entity_poly.pdbx_strand_id
1 'polypeptide(L)'
;MSEVYDYFQQGKRHLKKGMPAQATVPLEKAKRREPNKASIRESLGIAYFRIGRYDEAAAEFRAMLELSPADDYAHYALGRCLEKQGHAAEANGHYKLARSLRPGSKQYAARVRDLDDAS
;
A
#
# COMPACT_ATOMS: atom_id res chain seq x y z
N MET A 1 23.29 -0.75 16.90
CA MET A 1 22.14 -0.21 16.16
C MET A 1 21.75 -1.16 15.07
N SER A 2 20.47 -1.21 14.77
CA SER A 2 19.94 -2.18 13.82
C SER A 2 20.15 -1.69 12.38
N GLU A 3 20.71 -2.56 11.53
CA GLU A 3 20.81 -2.29 10.09
C GLU A 3 19.42 -2.07 9.48
N VAL A 4 18.41 -2.81 9.97
CA VAL A 4 17.03 -2.68 9.52
C VAL A 4 16.53 -1.26 9.75
N TYR A 5 16.77 -0.73 10.94
CA TYR A 5 16.39 0.65 11.26
C TYR A 5 17.06 1.64 10.30
N ASP A 6 18.35 1.47 10.05
CA ASP A 6 19.09 2.37 9.17
C ASP A 6 18.57 2.32 7.74
N TYR A 7 18.32 1.13 7.20
CA TYR A 7 17.74 0.97 5.87
C TYR A 7 16.35 1.57 5.79
N PHE A 8 15.54 1.35 6.80
CA PHE A 8 14.19 1.90 6.84
C PHE A 8 14.21 3.44 6.85
N GLN A 9 15.08 4.02 7.65
CA GLN A 9 15.21 5.48 7.72
C GLN A 9 15.73 6.06 6.40
N GLN A 10 16.67 5.40 5.73
CA GLN A 10 17.13 5.80 4.40
C GLN A 10 15.98 5.80 3.40
N GLY A 11 15.19 4.75 3.38
CA GLY A 11 14.05 4.63 2.49
C GLY A 11 13.03 5.74 2.72
N LYS A 12 12.70 6.00 3.98
CA LYS A 12 11.75 7.06 4.35
C LYS A 12 12.27 8.44 3.92
N ARG A 13 13.56 8.69 4.10
CA ARG A 13 14.17 9.96 3.65
C ARG A 13 14.05 10.13 2.15
N HIS A 14 14.33 9.10 1.37
CA HIS A 14 14.17 9.15 -0.08
C HIS A 14 12.72 9.42 -0.49
N LEU A 15 11.77 8.75 0.16
CA LEU A 15 10.35 9.01 -0.11
C LEU A 15 9.98 10.46 0.18
N LYS A 16 10.45 10.98 1.30
CA LYS A 16 10.16 12.36 1.71
C LYS A 16 10.75 13.38 0.73
N LYS A 17 11.89 13.06 0.11
CA LYS A 17 12.54 13.91 -0.87
C LYS A 17 11.98 13.75 -2.27
N GLY A 18 10.94 12.93 -2.44
CA GLY A 18 10.35 12.68 -3.77
C GLY A 18 11.21 11.80 -4.65
N MET A 19 11.96 10.87 -4.05
CA MET A 19 12.86 9.96 -4.75
C MET A 19 12.43 8.50 -4.51
N PRO A 20 11.23 8.12 -4.99
CA PRO A 20 10.69 6.79 -4.67
C PRO A 20 11.49 5.63 -5.27
N ALA A 21 12.08 5.82 -6.45
CA ALA A 21 12.89 4.75 -7.04
C ALA A 21 14.10 4.43 -6.16
N GLN A 22 14.78 5.45 -5.66
CA GLN A 22 15.93 5.28 -4.78
C GLN A 22 15.52 4.67 -3.44
N ALA A 23 14.29 4.96 -2.98
CA ALA A 23 13.79 4.41 -1.72
C ALA A 23 13.66 2.89 -1.76
N THR A 24 13.38 2.30 -2.92
CA THR A 24 13.18 0.85 -3.02
C THR A 24 14.42 0.05 -2.63
N VAL A 25 15.61 0.58 -2.85
CA VAL A 25 16.86 -0.14 -2.56
C VAL A 25 17.03 -0.42 -1.07
N PRO A 26 17.07 0.59 -0.18
CA PRO A 26 17.19 0.30 1.25
C PRO A 26 15.94 -0.37 1.82
N LEU A 27 14.75 -0.08 1.29
CA LEU A 27 13.53 -0.70 1.78
C LEU A 27 13.48 -2.19 1.47
N GLU A 28 13.97 -2.62 0.30
CA GLU A 28 14.07 -4.05 -0.01
C GLU A 28 15.06 -4.74 0.93
N LYS A 29 16.17 -4.09 1.27
CA LYS A 29 17.14 -4.64 2.22
C LYS A 29 16.51 -4.79 3.61
N ALA A 30 15.74 -3.80 4.05
CA ALA A 30 15.02 -3.87 5.32
C ALA A 30 14.00 -5.03 5.31
N LYS A 31 13.24 -5.17 4.23
CA LYS A 31 12.24 -6.22 4.09
C LYS A 31 12.86 -7.62 4.17
N ARG A 32 14.02 -7.82 3.54
CA ARG A 32 14.69 -9.12 3.59
C ARG A 32 15.05 -9.54 5.01
N ARG A 33 15.37 -8.58 5.86
CA ARG A 33 15.72 -8.85 7.25
C ARG A 33 14.52 -8.98 8.17
N GLU A 34 13.46 -8.20 7.90
CA GLU A 34 12.22 -8.24 8.69
C GLU A 34 11.01 -8.26 7.76
N PRO A 35 10.72 -9.43 7.15
CA PRO A 35 9.66 -9.51 6.13
C PRO A 35 8.24 -9.32 6.68
N ASN A 36 8.06 -9.44 7.99
CA ASN A 36 6.75 -9.33 8.62
C ASN A 36 6.53 -7.98 9.31
N LYS A 37 7.35 -6.97 8.99
CA LYS A 37 7.17 -5.64 9.56
C LYS A 37 6.30 -4.80 8.63
N ALA A 38 5.07 -4.51 9.07
CA ALA A 38 4.07 -3.82 8.26
C ALA A 38 4.54 -2.45 7.78
N SER A 39 5.24 -1.69 8.63
CA SER A 39 5.71 -0.35 8.26
C SER A 39 6.70 -0.36 7.08
N ILE A 40 7.53 -1.40 6.99
CA ILE A 40 8.46 -1.57 5.86
C ILE A 40 7.67 -1.91 4.60
N ARG A 41 6.71 -2.82 4.69
CA ARG A 41 5.84 -3.19 3.57
C ARG A 41 5.07 -1.99 3.05
N GLU A 42 4.52 -1.18 3.95
CA GLU A 42 3.79 0.03 3.59
C GLU A 42 4.66 1.00 2.81
N SER A 43 5.84 1.32 3.34
CA SER A 43 6.76 2.26 2.69
C SER A 43 7.19 1.75 1.32
N LEU A 44 7.47 0.46 1.20
CA LEU A 44 7.87 -0.15 -0.06
C LEU A 44 6.73 -0.14 -1.07
N GLY A 45 5.50 -0.45 -0.61
CA GLY A 45 4.31 -0.38 -1.46
C GLY A 45 4.08 1.03 -1.99
N ILE A 46 4.24 2.04 -1.14
CA ILE A 46 4.13 3.45 -1.55
C ILE A 46 5.19 3.79 -2.59
N ALA A 47 6.43 3.38 -2.37
CA ALA A 47 7.52 3.64 -3.31
C ALA A 47 7.23 3.03 -4.69
N TYR A 48 6.84 1.76 -4.72
CA TYR A 48 6.50 1.09 -5.97
C TYR A 48 5.30 1.75 -6.66
N PHE A 49 4.28 2.12 -5.90
CA PHE A 49 3.12 2.79 -6.47
C PHE A 49 3.52 4.10 -7.17
N ARG A 50 4.37 4.89 -6.52
CA ARG A 50 4.78 6.20 -7.04
C ARG A 50 5.59 6.09 -8.33
N ILE A 51 6.30 4.98 -8.55
CA ILE A 51 7.06 4.76 -9.77
C ILE A 51 6.30 3.94 -10.81
N GLY A 52 5.02 3.68 -10.56
CA GLY A 52 4.16 2.98 -11.51
C GLY A 52 4.32 1.46 -11.53
N ARG A 53 5.01 0.89 -10.55
CA ARG A 53 5.20 -0.57 -10.45
C ARG A 53 4.08 -1.15 -9.60
N TYR A 54 2.88 -1.21 -10.21
CA TYR A 54 1.65 -1.53 -9.47
C TYR A 54 1.58 -2.99 -9.03
N ASP A 55 2.19 -3.92 -9.77
CA ASP A 55 2.21 -5.33 -9.37
C ASP A 55 3.00 -5.52 -8.08
N GLU A 56 4.17 -4.90 -8.02
CA GLU A 56 5.01 -4.98 -6.82
C GLU A 56 4.36 -4.24 -5.65
N ALA A 57 3.75 -3.08 -5.92
CA ALA A 57 3.03 -2.34 -4.87
C ALA A 57 1.88 -3.18 -4.31
N ALA A 58 1.10 -3.80 -5.16
CA ALA A 58 -0.02 -4.65 -4.74
C ALA A 58 0.46 -5.82 -3.87
N ALA A 59 1.59 -6.43 -4.23
CA ALA A 59 2.15 -7.53 -3.46
C ALA A 59 2.50 -7.09 -2.04
N GLU A 60 3.05 -5.88 -1.87
CA GLU A 60 3.39 -5.37 -0.54
C GLU A 60 2.14 -5.10 0.29
N PHE A 61 1.11 -4.51 -0.30
CA PHE A 61 -0.14 -4.25 0.43
C PHE A 61 -0.89 -5.54 0.75
N ARG A 62 -0.84 -6.56 -0.12
CA ARG A 62 -1.39 -7.88 0.19
C ARG A 62 -0.66 -8.52 1.37
N ALA A 63 0.66 -8.38 1.44
CA ALA A 63 1.43 -8.88 2.56
C ALA A 63 1.02 -8.22 3.88
N MET A 64 0.71 -6.91 3.85
CA MET A 64 0.18 -6.21 5.01
C MET A 64 -1.16 -6.80 5.46
N LEU A 65 -2.02 -7.15 4.52
CA LEU A 65 -3.33 -7.73 4.84
C LEU A 65 -3.22 -9.16 5.38
N GLU A 66 -2.19 -9.89 5.00
CA GLU A 66 -1.90 -11.19 5.63
C GLU A 66 -1.52 -11.02 7.09
N LEU A 67 -0.79 -9.94 7.41
CA LEU A 67 -0.41 -9.63 8.79
C LEU A 67 -1.59 -9.08 9.59
N SER A 68 -2.42 -8.25 8.97
CA SER A 68 -3.54 -7.59 9.62
C SER A 68 -4.69 -7.41 8.63
N PRO A 69 -5.63 -8.37 8.58
CA PRO A 69 -6.74 -8.31 7.62
C PRO A 69 -7.68 -7.11 7.78
N ALA A 70 -7.65 -6.47 8.95
CA ALA A 70 -8.48 -5.30 9.24
C ALA A 70 -7.74 -3.97 9.07
N ASP A 71 -6.60 -3.98 8.39
CA ASP A 71 -5.85 -2.76 8.12
C ASP A 71 -6.56 -1.96 7.03
N ASP A 72 -7.23 -0.89 7.43
CA ASP A 72 -8.04 -0.07 6.52
C ASP A 72 -7.20 0.56 5.41
N TYR A 73 -6.02 1.09 5.76
CA TYR A 73 -5.14 1.71 4.77
C TYR A 73 -4.67 0.69 3.73
N ALA A 74 -4.33 -0.53 4.16
CA ALA A 74 -3.86 -1.57 3.22
C ALA A 74 -4.93 -1.95 2.21
N HIS A 75 -6.20 -2.03 2.63
CA HIS A 75 -7.30 -2.25 1.69
C HIS A 75 -7.43 -1.09 0.71
N TYR A 76 -7.38 0.14 1.20
CA TYR A 76 -7.44 1.33 0.34
C TYR A 76 -6.30 1.35 -0.68
N ALA A 77 -5.07 1.13 -0.20
CA ALA A 77 -3.88 1.16 -1.05
C ALA A 77 -3.88 0.05 -2.09
N LEU A 78 -4.31 -1.15 -1.69
CA LEU A 78 -4.46 -2.26 -2.63
C LEU A 78 -5.51 -1.93 -3.69
N GLY A 79 -6.63 -1.32 -3.27
CA GLY A 79 -7.65 -0.83 -4.21
C GLY A 79 -7.07 0.13 -5.22
N ARG A 80 -6.21 1.06 -4.80
CA ARG A 80 -5.55 1.98 -5.72
C ARG A 80 -4.67 1.26 -6.75
N CYS A 81 -3.94 0.24 -6.31
CA CYS A 81 -3.13 -0.59 -7.21
C CYS A 81 -3.99 -1.32 -8.24
N LEU A 82 -5.07 -1.94 -7.75
CA LEU A 82 -5.98 -2.71 -8.61
C LEU A 82 -6.66 -1.81 -9.64
N GLU A 83 -7.03 -0.60 -9.24
CA GLU A 83 -7.60 0.39 -10.15
C GLU A 83 -6.63 0.72 -11.29
N LYS A 84 -5.36 0.94 -10.95
CA LYS A 84 -4.33 1.22 -11.95
C LYS A 84 -4.06 0.03 -12.87
N GLN A 85 -4.30 -1.18 -12.39
CA GLN A 85 -4.16 -2.40 -13.17
C GLN A 85 -5.39 -2.71 -14.04
N GLY A 86 -6.46 -1.90 -13.92
CA GLY A 86 -7.69 -2.10 -14.67
C GLY A 86 -8.68 -3.05 -14.03
N HIS A 87 -8.49 -3.41 -12.76
CA HIS A 87 -9.36 -4.32 -12.01
C HIS A 87 -10.35 -3.52 -11.16
N ALA A 88 -11.23 -2.77 -11.81
CA ALA A 88 -12.11 -1.81 -11.14
C ALA A 88 -13.08 -2.46 -10.13
N ALA A 89 -13.64 -3.61 -10.46
CA ALA A 89 -14.59 -4.29 -9.58
C ALA A 89 -13.92 -4.79 -8.30
N GLU A 90 -12.75 -5.41 -8.45
CA GLU A 90 -11.98 -5.87 -7.29
C GLU A 90 -11.50 -4.70 -6.44
N ALA A 91 -11.06 -3.62 -7.09
CA ALA A 91 -10.65 -2.40 -6.39
C ALA A 91 -11.82 -1.85 -5.55
N ASN A 92 -13.01 -1.82 -6.12
CA ASN A 92 -14.19 -1.34 -5.41
C ASN A 92 -14.49 -2.16 -4.15
N GLY A 93 -14.29 -3.46 -4.21
CA GLY A 93 -14.44 -4.35 -3.06
C GLY A 93 -13.52 -3.93 -1.91
N HIS A 94 -12.26 -3.66 -2.22
CA HIS A 94 -11.31 -3.21 -1.20
C HIS A 94 -11.62 -1.82 -0.68
N TYR A 95 -12.10 -0.90 -1.52
CA TYR A 95 -12.54 0.42 -1.07
C TYR A 95 -13.74 0.32 -0.12
N LYS A 96 -14.69 -0.57 -0.39
CA LYS A 96 -15.82 -0.81 0.50
C LYS A 96 -15.35 -1.34 1.86
N LEU A 97 -14.37 -2.25 1.86
CA LEU A 97 -13.79 -2.75 3.10
C LEU A 97 -13.09 -1.64 3.89
N ALA A 98 -12.31 -0.82 3.22
CA ALA A 98 -11.65 0.31 3.88
C ALA A 98 -12.68 1.26 4.51
N ARG A 99 -13.74 1.60 3.78
CA ARG A 99 -14.82 2.44 4.28
C ARG A 99 -15.52 1.80 5.48
N SER A 100 -15.77 0.50 5.41
CA SER A 100 -16.40 -0.24 6.51
C SER A 100 -15.55 -0.19 7.78
N LEU A 101 -14.22 -0.31 7.62
CA LEU A 101 -13.30 -0.29 8.74
C LEU A 101 -13.08 1.12 9.32
N ARG A 102 -13.22 2.14 8.50
CA ARG A 102 -13.09 3.54 8.92
C ARG A 102 -14.19 4.40 8.28
N PRO A 103 -15.42 4.35 8.82
CA PRO A 103 -16.57 5.01 8.17
C PRO A 103 -16.44 6.54 8.05
N GLY A 104 -15.66 7.16 8.93
CA GLY A 104 -15.49 8.61 8.91
C GLY A 104 -14.50 9.12 7.86
N SER A 105 -13.81 8.24 7.14
CA SER A 105 -12.83 8.66 6.14
C SER A 105 -13.51 9.11 4.86
N LYS A 106 -13.43 10.39 4.58
CA LYS A 106 -13.93 10.95 3.31
C LYS A 106 -13.12 10.43 2.13
N GLN A 107 -11.84 10.19 2.34
CA GLN A 107 -10.94 9.67 1.32
C GLN A 107 -11.38 8.29 0.84
N TYR A 108 -11.73 7.41 1.77
CA TYR A 108 -12.18 6.05 1.41
C TYR A 108 -13.56 6.09 0.77
N ALA A 109 -14.48 6.88 1.34
CA ALA A 109 -15.83 7.00 0.80
C ALA A 109 -15.82 7.52 -0.64
N ALA A 110 -14.93 8.46 -0.95
CA ALA A 110 -14.83 9.06 -2.28
C ALA A 110 -14.43 8.05 -3.36
N ARG A 111 -13.78 6.95 -2.98
CA ARG A 111 -13.34 5.92 -3.93
C ARG A 111 -14.38 4.84 -4.19
N VAL A 112 -15.33 4.67 -3.27
CA VAL A 112 -16.34 3.62 -3.40
C VAL A 112 -17.30 3.98 -4.54
N ARG A 113 -17.60 3.00 -5.39
CA ARG A 113 -18.56 3.13 -6.47
C ARG A 113 -19.70 2.14 -6.20
N ASP A 114 -20.93 2.62 -6.41
CA ASP A 114 -22.12 1.81 -6.29
C ASP A 114 -22.40 1.13 -7.63
N LEU A 115 -21.58 0.12 -7.94
CA LEU A 115 -21.67 -0.58 -9.23
C LEU A 115 -23.00 -1.32 -9.39
N ASP A 116 -23.65 -1.64 -8.27
CA ASP A 116 -24.94 -2.33 -8.29
C ASP A 116 -26.04 -1.45 -8.86
N ASP A 117 -25.89 -0.12 -8.73
CA ASP A 117 -26.88 0.85 -9.23
C ASP A 117 -26.75 1.06 -10.73
N ALA A 118 -25.67 0.57 -11.35
CA ALA A 118 -25.40 0.72 -12.78
C ALA A 118 -26.01 -0.39 -13.63
N SER A 119 -26.60 -1.40 -13.00
CA SER A 119 -27.19 -2.53 -13.71
C SER A 119 -28.61 -2.27 -14.15
#